data_c05c063a935e7eb18cb05572a3281780
#
_entry.id   c05c063a935e7eb18cb05572a3281780
#
_cell.length_a   1.000
_cell.length_b   1.000
_cell.length_c   1.000
_cell.angle_alpha   90.00
_cell.angle_beta   90.00
_cell.angle_gamma   90.00
#
_symmetry.space_group_name_H-M   'P 1'
#
loop_
_entity.id
_entity.type
_entity.pdbx_description
1 polymer ?
#
loop_
_entity_poly.entity_id
_entity_poly.type
_entity_poly.pdbx_seq_one_letter_code
_entity_poly.pdbx_strand_id
1 'polypeptide(L)'
;MEKRKIKWFDNKNLVKITSLLLAIMLWLYVAVTQDPTRTDRVENVEVICGLSQNQINQGLSIISKSNDTVYFEATGKRSLVTGVRGSYSAKLDLEDITAPGKYNITPEISRPDDVYISGVTPSVIEVYVDKFVSSTLPVVIETKGELSENLVITDMTADLSQIDVQLPSLALEQIAYIGAVVDLSNITSSSVINCQPVLLDSEKEEIEQKNIVMEKTNIVVDITVEQIKNVKILPKVTGMETYAKGLTVTAIPKTMDLYGDKELLDAITAVETTALVLQSAVSDGQEFEISLQLPAGTHLKANMENKIKLIFEK
;
A
#
# COMPACT_ATOMS: atom_id res chain seq x y z
N MET A 1 22.28 79.53 -59.46
CA MET A 1 22.12 78.39 -58.50
C MET A 1 20.88 77.61 -58.91
N GLU A 2 21.07 76.53 -59.66
CA GLU A 2 19.98 75.69 -60.14
C GLU A 2 19.55 74.72 -59.02
N LYS A 3 18.30 74.87 -58.55
CA LYS A 3 17.73 73.92 -57.56
C LYS A 3 17.48 72.59 -58.25
N ARG A 4 18.33 71.58 -57.97
CA ARG A 4 18.06 70.19 -58.33
C ARG A 4 16.77 69.79 -57.70
N LYS A 5 15.66 69.76 -58.47
CA LYS A 5 14.41 69.10 -58.06
C LYS A 5 14.70 67.63 -57.98
N ILE A 6 14.54 67.06 -56.78
CA ILE A 6 14.66 65.61 -56.54
C ILE A 6 13.50 64.94 -57.28
N LYS A 7 13.72 64.29 -58.43
CA LYS A 7 12.78 63.60 -59.29
C LYS A 7 12.07 62.43 -58.63
N TRP A 8 12.26 62.18 -57.33
CA TRP A 8 11.67 61.10 -56.60
C TRP A 8 10.17 61.37 -56.31
N PHE A 9 9.73 62.59 -56.23
CA PHE A 9 8.35 62.94 -55.90
C PHE A 9 7.39 62.91 -57.13
N ASP A 10 7.91 62.82 -58.37
CA ASP A 10 7.07 62.81 -59.59
C ASP A 10 6.43 61.41 -59.90
N ASN A 11 6.91 60.32 -59.30
CA ASN A 11 6.34 59.05 -59.52
C ASN A 11 5.32 58.73 -58.42
N LYS A 12 4.01 58.86 -58.73
CA LYS A 12 2.90 58.67 -57.79
C LYS A 12 2.92 57.27 -57.09
N ASN A 13 3.42 56.25 -57.78
CA ASN A 13 3.51 54.87 -57.21
C ASN A 13 4.69 54.75 -56.22
N LEU A 14 5.79 55.38 -56.53
CA LEU A 14 6.98 55.41 -55.66
C LEU A 14 6.71 56.16 -54.35
N VAL A 15 5.97 57.30 -54.45
CA VAL A 15 5.55 58.09 -53.27
C VAL A 15 4.60 57.22 -52.37
N LYS A 16 3.69 56.45 -52.96
CA LYS A 16 2.80 55.58 -52.20
C LYS A 16 3.56 54.46 -51.49
N ILE A 17 4.55 53.86 -52.15
CA ILE A 17 5.36 52.80 -51.57
C ILE A 17 6.26 53.36 -50.44
N THR A 18 6.88 54.53 -50.65
CA THR A 18 7.72 55.17 -49.59
C THR A 18 6.88 55.64 -48.41
N SER A 19 5.68 56.19 -48.64
CA SER A 19 4.78 56.56 -47.54
C SER A 19 4.28 55.35 -46.76
N LEU A 20 4.00 54.23 -47.43
CA LEU A 20 3.62 52.98 -46.76
C LEU A 20 4.77 52.41 -45.92
N LEU A 21 6.00 52.41 -46.49
CA LEU A 21 7.20 52.01 -45.75
C LEU A 21 7.48 52.85 -44.51
N LEU A 22 7.35 54.19 -44.66
CA LEU A 22 7.48 55.12 -43.53
C LEU A 22 6.39 54.91 -42.48
N ALA A 23 5.16 54.66 -42.90
CA ALA A 23 4.07 54.36 -41.98
C ALA A 23 4.30 53.06 -41.20
N ILE A 24 4.78 52.03 -41.89
CA ILE A 24 5.15 50.75 -41.25
C ILE A 24 6.33 50.96 -40.28
N MET A 25 7.36 51.73 -40.69
CA MET A 25 8.51 52.03 -39.85
C MET A 25 8.11 52.81 -38.60
N LEU A 26 7.24 53.84 -38.77
CA LEU A 26 6.71 54.60 -37.65
C LEU A 26 5.85 53.75 -36.73
N TRP A 27 5.01 52.89 -37.33
CA TRP A 27 4.18 51.97 -36.56
C TRP A 27 5.05 50.98 -35.75
N LEU A 28 6.11 50.39 -36.37
CA LEU A 28 7.08 49.53 -35.71
C LEU A 28 7.83 50.28 -34.59
N TYR A 29 8.26 51.49 -34.84
CA TYR A 29 8.92 52.33 -33.84
C TYR A 29 8.01 52.60 -32.64
N VAL A 30 6.76 52.97 -32.89
CA VAL A 30 5.77 53.19 -31.81
C VAL A 30 5.45 51.87 -31.09
N ALA A 31 5.29 50.80 -31.84
CA ALA A 31 5.00 49.48 -31.24
C ALA A 31 6.14 48.96 -30.36
N VAL A 32 7.39 49.27 -30.71
CA VAL A 32 8.59 48.87 -29.92
C VAL A 32 8.86 49.80 -28.75
N THR A 33 8.59 51.14 -28.94
CA THR A 33 8.88 52.14 -27.90
C THR A 33 7.74 52.30 -26.88
N GLN A 34 6.50 52.00 -27.25
CA GLN A 34 5.37 51.98 -26.32
C GLN A 34 5.23 50.53 -25.79
N ASP A 35 5.87 50.22 -24.65
CA ASP A 35 5.74 48.97 -23.95
C ASP A 35 4.41 48.94 -23.14
N PRO A 36 3.28 48.53 -23.75
CA PRO A 36 1.98 48.63 -23.10
C PRO A 36 1.86 47.72 -21.91
N THR A 37 1.14 48.16 -20.90
CA THR A 37 0.80 47.33 -19.74
C THR A 37 -0.07 46.14 -20.20
N ARG A 38 0.26 44.94 -19.74
CA ARG A 38 -0.45 43.68 -20.03
C ARG A 38 -0.59 42.86 -18.78
N THR A 39 -1.68 42.11 -18.72
CA THR A 39 -1.87 41.04 -17.72
C THR A 39 -1.74 39.68 -18.41
N ASP A 40 -0.83 38.88 -17.94
CA ASP A 40 -0.63 37.49 -18.41
C ASP A 40 -0.73 36.53 -17.23
N ARG A 41 -1.26 35.34 -17.50
CA ARG A 41 -1.25 34.23 -16.55
C ARG A 41 0.11 33.54 -16.62
N VAL A 42 0.76 33.42 -15.47
CA VAL A 42 2.01 32.70 -15.30
C VAL A 42 1.70 31.38 -14.60
N GLU A 43 2.02 30.30 -15.25
CA GLU A 43 1.71 28.94 -14.77
C GLU A 43 2.99 28.15 -14.50
N ASN A 44 2.90 27.13 -13.65
CA ASN A 44 3.99 26.20 -13.31
C ASN A 44 5.21 26.91 -12.71
N VAL A 45 4.98 27.90 -11.84
CA VAL A 45 6.07 28.52 -11.09
C VAL A 45 6.45 27.62 -9.95
N GLU A 46 7.69 27.15 -9.94
CA GLU A 46 8.20 26.21 -8.95
C GLU A 46 8.22 26.84 -7.55
N VAL A 47 7.75 26.07 -6.58
CA VAL A 47 7.75 26.43 -5.17
C VAL A 47 9.05 25.96 -4.53
N ILE A 48 9.90 26.93 -4.20
CA ILE A 48 11.18 26.73 -3.54
C ILE A 48 10.97 26.83 -2.02
N CYS A 49 11.38 25.84 -1.29
CA CYS A 49 11.41 25.86 0.17
C CYS A 49 12.70 25.22 0.67
N GLY A 50 13.18 25.70 1.79
CA GLY A 50 14.38 25.18 2.44
C GLY A 50 14.42 25.57 3.90
N LEU A 51 14.97 24.67 4.72
CA LEU A 51 15.21 24.93 6.13
C LEU A 51 16.56 25.64 6.31
N SER A 52 16.64 26.48 7.32
CA SER A 52 17.89 27.08 7.75
C SER A 52 18.86 26.03 8.32
N GLN A 53 20.16 26.35 8.33
CA GLN A 53 21.17 25.43 8.89
C GLN A 53 20.91 25.09 10.37
N ASN A 54 20.34 26.03 11.13
CA ASN A 54 19.97 25.79 12.53
C ASN A 54 18.85 24.74 12.66
N GLN A 55 17.83 24.80 11.80
CA GLN A 55 16.73 23.83 11.78
C GLN A 55 17.23 22.44 11.37
N ILE A 56 18.10 22.38 10.35
CA ILE A 56 18.75 21.11 9.92
C ILE A 56 19.59 20.53 11.06
N ASN A 57 20.35 21.36 11.77
CA ASN A 57 21.14 20.91 12.94
C ASN A 57 20.27 20.41 14.11
N GLN A 58 19.02 20.84 14.20
CA GLN A 58 18.01 20.33 15.13
C GLN A 58 17.36 19.03 14.65
N GLY A 59 17.76 18.54 13.48
CA GLY A 59 17.24 17.32 12.85
C GLY A 59 15.92 17.49 12.11
N LEU A 60 15.46 18.74 11.88
CA LEU A 60 14.26 18.99 11.11
C LEU A 60 14.50 18.75 9.61
N SER A 61 13.51 18.20 8.96
CA SER A 61 13.48 17.93 7.51
C SER A 61 12.10 18.24 6.96
N ILE A 62 12.05 18.71 5.71
CA ILE A 62 10.79 18.85 4.99
C ILE A 62 10.39 17.48 4.47
N ILE A 63 9.28 16.96 4.96
CA ILE A 63 8.78 15.62 4.61
C ILE A 63 7.95 15.67 3.34
N SER A 64 7.05 16.66 3.25
CA SER A 64 6.20 16.85 2.07
C SER A 64 5.68 18.27 1.99
N LYS A 65 5.20 18.64 0.80
CA LYS A 65 4.43 19.85 0.56
C LYS A 65 3.21 19.53 -0.30
N SER A 66 2.12 20.24 -0.09
CA SER A 66 0.85 19.97 -0.78
C SER A 66 0.92 20.26 -2.28
N ASN A 67 1.75 21.22 -2.69
CA ASN A 67 1.90 21.65 -4.08
C ASN A 67 3.34 21.98 -4.40
N ASP A 68 3.80 21.55 -5.57
CA ASP A 68 5.15 21.84 -6.09
C ASP A 68 5.20 23.10 -6.94
N THR A 69 4.04 23.56 -7.41
CA THR A 69 3.93 24.75 -8.28
C THR A 69 2.76 25.63 -7.87
N VAL A 70 2.86 26.91 -8.24
CA VAL A 70 1.76 27.88 -8.14
C VAL A 70 1.53 28.53 -9.50
N TYR A 71 0.34 29.12 -9.69
CA TYR A 71 0.04 30.01 -10.80
C TYR A 71 -0.58 31.32 -10.30
N PHE A 72 -0.42 32.38 -11.07
CA PHE A 72 -0.93 33.71 -10.72
C PHE A 72 -1.06 34.58 -11.96
N GLU A 73 -1.68 35.73 -11.81
CA GLU A 73 -1.74 36.80 -12.82
C GLU A 73 -0.67 37.84 -12.56
N ALA A 74 0.14 38.11 -13.56
CA ALA A 74 1.16 39.17 -13.55
C ALA A 74 0.76 40.34 -14.44
N THR A 75 0.68 41.51 -13.88
CA THR A 75 0.34 42.76 -14.58
C THR A 75 1.52 43.71 -14.57
N GLY A 76 1.95 44.13 -15.73
CA GLY A 76 3.10 45.05 -15.88
C GLY A 76 3.39 45.39 -17.34
N LYS A 77 4.52 46.02 -17.60
CA LYS A 77 4.98 46.25 -18.97
C LYS A 77 5.18 44.94 -19.70
N ARG A 78 4.75 44.86 -20.96
CA ARG A 78 4.82 43.65 -21.78
C ARG A 78 6.21 42.99 -21.76
N SER A 79 7.28 43.81 -21.87
CA SER A 79 8.66 43.32 -21.84
C SER A 79 9.01 42.63 -20.54
N LEU A 80 8.46 43.07 -19.39
CA LEU A 80 8.70 42.52 -18.06
C LEU A 80 7.83 41.27 -17.78
N VAL A 81 6.61 41.23 -18.31
CA VAL A 81 5.68 40.13 -18.06
C VAL A 81 5.93 38.96 -19.01
N THR A 82 6.15 39.21 -20.33
CA THR A 82 6.33 38.11 -21.31
C THR A 82 7.78 37.71 -21.55
N GLY A 83 8.73 38.61 -21.34
CA GLY A 83 10.17 38.41 -21.64
C GLY A 83 10.91 37.60 -20.58
N VAL A 84 10.34 37.39 -19.37
CA VAL A 84 11.09 36.99 -18.20
C VAL A 84 10.35 35.87 -17.45
N ARG A 85 9.81 34.89 -18.17
CA ARG A 85 9.14 33.72 -17.52
C ARG A 85 10.01 32.97 -16.50
N GLY A 86 11.34 33.03 -16.64
CA GLY A 86 12.31 32.47 -15.70
C GLY A 86 12.67 33.35 -14.49
N SER A 87 12.10 34.55 -14.38
CA SER A 87 12.38 35.47 -13.27
C SER A 87 11.38 35.41 -12.13
N TYR A 88 10.35 34.56 -12.26
CA TYR A 88 9.40 34.31 -11.19
C TYR A 88 9.82 33.09 -10.41
N SER A 89 9.83 33.20 -9.10
CA SER A 89 9.95 32.05 -8.19
C SER A 89 9.00 32.23 -7.01
N ALA A 90 8.45 31.16 -6.53
CA ALA A 90 7.63 31.14 -5.33
C ALA A 90 8.48 30.60 -4.18
N LYS A 91 8.68 31.38 -3.13
CA LYS A 91 9.44 30.95 -1.95
C LYS A 91 8.49 30.77 -0.78
N LEU A 92 8.67 29.69 -0.01
CA LEU A 92 8.02 29.50 1.29
C LEU A 92 9.00 29.93 2.38
N ASP A 93 8.56 30.83 3.24
CA ASP A 93 9.31 31.22 4.42
C ASP A 93 9.03 30.23 5.54
N LEU A 94 10.06 29.50 5.95
CA LEU A 94 10.03 28.49 6.99
C LEU A 94 10.86 28.88 8.23
N GLU A 95 11.34 30.12 8.33
CA GLU A 95 12.30 30.55 9.36
C GLU A 95 11.72 30.41 10.78
N ASP A 96 10.43 30.62 10.95
CA ASP A 96 9.74 30.53 12.26
C ASP A 96 9.41 29.09 12.69
N ILE A 97 9.68 28.08 11.85
CA ILE A 97 9.39 26.69 12.19
C ILE A 97 10.48 26.13 13.09
N THR A 98 10.13 25.80 14.32
CA THR A 98 11.06 25.28 15.34
C THR A 98 10.73 23.86 15.81
N ALA A 99 9.57 23.30 15.43
CA ALA A 99 9.10 22.01 15.88
C ALA A 99 8.51 21.17 14.72
N PRO A 100 8.42 19.85 14.86
CA PRO A 100 7.62 19.00 13.96
C PRO A 100 6.17 19.45 13.88
N GLY A 101 5.58 19.37 12.68
CA GLY A 101 4.17 19.73 12.46
C GLY A 101 3.83 19.99 11.01
N LYS A 102 2.53 20.25 10.77
CA LYS A 102 1.99 20.71 9.50
C LYS A 102 1.76 22.21 9.56
N TYR A 103 2.35 22.94 8.65
CA TYR A 103 2.34 24.39 8.61
C TYR A 103 1.71 24.88 7.33
N ASN A 104 0.78 25.83 7.45
CA ASN A 104 0.13 26.49 6.32
C ASN A 104 0.88 27.78 5.99
N ILE A 105 1.63 27.79 4.90
CA ILE A 105 2.51 28.88 4.50
C ILE A 105 1.99 29.54 3.23
N THR A 106 1.94 30.88 3.23
CA THR A 106 1.62 31.66 2.03
C THR A 106 2.87 31.81 1.16
N PRO A 107 2.84 31.45 -0.13
CA PRO A 107 4.00 31.58 -0.99
C PRO A 107 4.28 33.07 -1.32
N GLU A 108 5.52 33.47 -1.11
CA GLU A 108 6.03 34.77 -1.53
C GLU A 108 6.54 34.67 -2.97
N ILE A 109 5.99 35.51 -3.86
CA ILE A 109 6.39 35.53 -5.27
C ILE A 109 7.51 36.54 -5.48
N SER A 110 8.71 36.04 -5.81
CA SER A 110 9.79 36.90 -6.34
C SER A 110 9.41 37.35 -7.74
N ARG A 111 9.51 38.62 -8.01
CA ARG A 111 9.05 39.27 -9.24
C ARG A 111 9.99 40.40 -9.66
N PRO A 112 10.03 40.75 -10.94
CA PRO A 112 10.68 41.99 -11.38
C PRO A 112 10.02 43.21 -10.79
N ASP A 113 10.80 44.31 -10.65
CA ASP A 113 10.25 45.62 -10.30
C ASP A 113 9.20 46.05 -11.34
N ASP A 114 8.22 46.84 -10.92
CA ASP A 114 7.09 47.31 -11.76
C ASP A 114 6.12 46.22 -12.28
N VAL A 115 6.17 44.98 -11.75
CA VAL A 115 5.19 43.93 -12.00
C VAL A 115 4.30 43.73 -10.76
N TYR A 116 3.01 43.75 -10.96
CA TYR A 116 2.02 43.50 -9.92
C TYR A 116 1.49 42.08 -10.03
N ILE A 117 1.45 41.33 -8.91
CA ILE A 117 0.95 39.96 -8.84
C ILE A 117 -0.41 39.92 -8.17
N SER A 118 -1.33 39.18 -8.73
CA SER A 118 -2.67 38.91 -8.17
C SER A 118 -3.10 37.46 -8.41
N GLY A 119 -4.03 36.98 -7.60
CA GLY A 119 -4.66 35.66 -7.81
C GLY A 119 -3.72 34.47 -7.67
N VAL A 120 -2.77 34.52 -6.73
CA VAL A 120 -1.87 33.38 -6.47
C VAL A 120 -2.68 32.15 -6.04
N THR A 121 -2.50 31.05 -6.76
CA THR A 121 -3.21 29.79 -6.51
C THR A 121 -2.25 28.60 -6.56
N PRO A 122 -2.22 27.73 -5.53
CA PRO A 122 -2.92 27.92 -4.26
C PRO A 122 -2.38 29.10 -3.46
N SER A 123 -3.25 29.77 -2.69
CA SER A 123 -2.87 30.91 -1.84
C SER A 123 -2.14 30.47 -0.57
N VAL A 124 -2.27 29.20 -0.21
CA VAL A 124 -1.62 28.59 0.96
C VAL A 124 -1.12 27.21 0.55
N ILE A 125 0.08 26.87 0.99
CA ILE A 125 0.72 25.57 0.78
C ILE A 125 0.96 24.95 2.16
N GLU A 126 0.42 23.74 2.38
CA GLU A 126 0.73 22.96 3.57
C GLU A 126 2.12 22.35 3.40
N VAL A 127 2.99 22.60 4.36
CA VAL A 127 4.34 22.01 4.46
C VAL A 127 4.38 21.16 5.71
N TYR A 128 4.72 19.87 5.55
CA TYR A 128 4.95 18.97 6.65
C TYR A 128 6.44 18.93 6.97
N VAL A 129 6.80 19.36 8.17
CA VAL A 129 8.18 19.37 8.71
C VAL A 129 8.23 18.41 9.87
N ASP A 130 9.22 17.52 9.89
CA ASP A 130 9.40 16.55 10.97
C ASP A 130 10.88 16.17 11.15
N LYS A 131 11.16 15.38 12.19
CA LYS A 131 12.47 14.75 12.44
C LYS A 131 12.42 13.30 12.00
N PHE A 132 13.44 12.85 11.29
CA PHE A 132 13.63 11.42 11.09
C PHE A 132 14.19 10.78 12.35
N VAL A 133 13.54 9.75 12.81
CA VAL A 133 13.97 8.91 13.94
C VAL A 133 14.15 7.48 13.49
N SER A 134 15.11 6.79 14.09
CA SER A 134 15.29 5.35 13.90
C SER A 134 14.52 4.61 14.99
N SER A 135 13.79 3.59 14.61
CA SER A 135 13.07 2.70 15.54
C SER A 135 13.11 1.27 15.02
N THR A 136 13.03 0.33 15.94
CA THR A 136 12.88 -1.09 15.63
C THR A 136 11.43 -1.48 15.88
N LEU A 137 10.71 -1.90 14.82
CA LEU A 137 9.31 -2.29 14.91
C LEU A 137 9.15 -3.81 14.81
N PRO A 138 8.27 -4.41 15.62
CA PRO A 138 7.99 -5.84 15.57
C PRO A 138 7.24 -6.21 14.28
N VAL A 139 7.56 -7.39 13.73
CA VAL A 139 6.87 -7.96 12.56
C VAL A 139 5.71 -8.83 13.06
N VAL A 140 4.54 -8.65 12.44
CA VAL A 140 3.36 -9.48 12.64
C VAL A 140 2.88 -10.03 11.30
N ILE A 141 2.38 -11.27 11.32
CA ILE A 141 1.76 -11.88 10.15
C ILE A 141 0.27 -11.58 10.20
N GLU A 142 -0.24 -10.96 9.15
CA GLU A 142 -1.67 -10.74 8.94
C GLU A 142 -2.14 -11.57 7.74
N THR A 143 -3.38 -12.05 7.81
CA THR A 143 -3.94 -12.89 6.76
C THR A 143 -5.14 -12.20 6.11
N LYS A 144 -5.27 -12.37 4.81
CA LYS A 144 -6.45 -11.95 4.04
C LYS A 144 -7.00 -13.10 3.21
N GLY A 145 -8.26 -13.02 2.84
CA GLY A 145 -8.93 -14.08 2.09
C GLY A 145 -9.26 -15.29 2.97
N GLU A 146 -9.82 -16.31 2.37
CA GLU A 146 -10.24 -17.55 3.05
C GLU A 146 -9.41 -18.72 2.54
N LEU A 147 -8.99 -19.57 3.47
CA LEU A 147 -8.35 -20.83 3.15
C LEU A 147 -9.42 -21.82 2.64
N SER A 148 -9.04 -22.71 1.72
CA SER A 148 -9.94 -23.77 1.26
C SER A 148 -10.42 -24.64 2.43
N GLU A 149 -11.70 -25.03 2.42
CA GLU A 149 -12.36 -25.80 3.51
C GLU A 149 -11.66 -27.13 3.86
N ASN A 150 -10.90 -27.68 2.92
CA ASN A 150 -10.17 -28.93 3.09
C ASN A 150 -8.71 -28.73 3.51
N LEU A 151 -8.32 -27.52 3.89
CA LEU A 151 -6.97 -27.20 4.36
C LEU A 151 -7.01 -26.61 5.77
N VAL A 152 -5.96 -26.85 6.53
CA VAL A 152 -5.71 -26.21 7.83
C VAL A 152 -4.26 -25.75 7.90
N ILE A 153 -4.05 -24.53 8.40
CA ILE A 153 -2.72 -24.03 8.70
C ILE A 153 -2.30 -24.62 10.05
N THR A 154 -1.18 -25.32 10.07
CA THR A 154 -0.60 -25.91 11.29
C THR A 154 0.52 -25.07 11.85
N ASP A 155 1.22 -24.31 11.00
CA ASP A 155 2.26 -23.39 11.40
C ASP A 155 2.40 -22.22 10.42
N MET A 156 2.76 -21.06 10.93
CA MET A 156 3.02 -19.86 10.13
C MET A 156 4.08 -19.00 10.83
N THR A 157 5.25 -18.92 10.23
CA THR A 157 6.39 -18.20 10.81
C THR A 157 7.02 -17.23 9.82
N ALA A 158 7.41 -16.04 10.30
CA ALA A 158 8.19 -15.08 9.53
C ALA A 158 9.69 -15.26 9.83
N ASP A 159 10.52 -15.05 8.81
CA ASP A 159 11.98 -15.07 8.93
C ASP A 159 12.55 -13.94 9.79
N LEU A 160 11.80 -12.86 9.94
CA LEU A 160 12.14 -11.68 10.72
C LEU A 160 11.10 -11.45 11.82
N SER A 161 11.56 -11.23 13.05
CA SER A 161 10.70 -10.86 14.18
C SER A 161 10.58 -9.34 14.35
N GLN A 162 11.50 -8.58 13.78
CA GLN A 162 11.56 -7.12 13.86
C GLN A 162 12.35 -6.55 12.69
N ILE A 163 12.07 -5.28 12.34
CA ILE A 163 12.76 -4.54 11.27
C ILE A 163 13.11 -3.14 11.76
N ASP A 164 14.35 -2.70 11.45
CA ASP A 164 14.77 -1.33 11.70
C ASP A 164 14.25 -0.40 10.61
N VAL A 165 13.63 0.69 11.05
CA VAL A 165 13.02 1.69 10.19
C VAL A 165 13.51 3.09 10.53
N GLN A 166 13.59 3.96 9.53
CA GLN A 166 13.76 5.40 9.69
C GLN A 166 12.54 6.10 9.12
N LEU A 167 11.87 6.88 9.93
CA LEU A 167 10.61 7.54 9.59
C LEU A 167 10.44 8.85 10.34
N PRO A 168 9.52 9.72 9.89
CA PRO A 168 9.17 10.93 10.62
C PRO A 168 8.65 10.63 12.03
N SER A 169 9.04 11.44 13.02
CA SER A 169 8.74 11.18 14.43
C SER A 169 7.24 11.14 14.75
N LEU A 170 6.44 12.01 14.11
CA LEU A 170 4.99 12.02 14.27
C LEU A 170 4.31 10.80 13.59
N ALA A 171 4.93 10.26 12.54
CA ALA A 171 4.44 9.03 11.91
C ALA A 171 4.68 7.82 12.83
N LEU A 172 5.80 7.79 13.56
CA LEU A 172 6.10 6.70 14.51
C LEU A 172 5.05 6.59 15.62
N GLU A 173 4.43 7.70 16.04
CA GLU A 173 3.38 7.67 17.07
C GLU A 173 2.12 6.90 16.64
N GLN A 174 1.91 6.74 15.33
CA GLN A 174 0.75 6.06 14.78
C GLN A 174 1.02 4.61 14.39
N ILE A 175 2.30 4.24 14.23
CA ILE A 175 2.72 2.93 13.72
C ILE A 175 3.15 2.04 14.90
N ALA A 176 2.53 0.87 15.03
CA ALA A 176 2.85 -0.09 16.07
C ALA A 176 3.61 -1.32 15.54
N TYR A 177 3.31 -1.75 14.30
CA TYR A 177 3.82 -3.01 13.73
C TYR A 177 4.20 -2.86 12.26
N ILE A 178 5.01 -3.80 11.81
CA ILE A 178 5.22 -4.08 10.39
C ILE A 178 4.47 -5.36 10.06
N GLY A 179 3.52 -5.28 9.13
CA GLY A 179 2.70 -6.41 8.70
C GLY A 179 3.32 -7.16 7.53
N ALA A 180 3.33 -8.49 7.62
CA ALA A 180 3.50 -9.40 6.49
C ALA A 180 2.13 -9.95 6.12
N VAL A 181 1.51 -9.43 5.05
CA VAL A 181 0.16 -9.82 4.66
C VAL A 181 0.19 -11.03 3.73
N VAL A 182 -0.40 -12.13 4.19
CA VAL A 182 -0.52 -13.39 3.46
C VAL A 182 -1.93 -13.56 2.91
N ASP A 183 -2.05 -13.80 1.62
CA ASP A 183 -3.33 -14.11 0.97
C ASP A 183 -3.59 -15.63 1.00
N LEU A 184 -4.52 -16.04 1.87
CA LEU A 184 -4.86 -17.44 2.07
C LEU A 184 -5.62 -18.06 0.89
N SER A 185 -6.27 -17.26 0.04
CA SER A 185 -7.06 -17.74 -1.10
C SER A 185 -6.24 -18.51 -2.13
N ASN A 186 -4.92 -18.24 -2.17
CA ASN A 186 -3.99 -18.86 -3.11
C ASN A 186 -3.19 -20.02 -2.51
N ILE A 187 -3.41 -20.34 -1.24
CA ILE A 187 -2.68 -21.41 -0.54
C ILE A 187 -3.33 -22.77 -0.88
N THR A 188 -2.56 -23.65 -1.50
CA THR A 188 -2.97 -25.01 -1.87
C THR A 188 -2.12 -26.10 -1.25
N SER A 189 -0.94 -25.76 -0.75
CA SER A 189 0.04 -26.63 -0.09
C SER A 189 0.99 -25.79 0.76
N SER A 190 1.76 -26.44 1.63
CA SER A 190 2.85 -25.80 2.38
C SER A 190 3.77 -25.05 1.42
N SER A 191 4.10 -23.81 1.74
CA SER A 191 4.80 -22.91 0.82
C SER A 191 5.50 -21.78 1.56
N VAL A 192 6.49 -21.21 0.90
CA VAL A 192 7.23 -20.04 1.35
C VAL A 192 6.78 -18.84 0.54
N ILE A 193 6.29 -17.81 1.22
CA ILE A 193 5.72 -16.61 0.57
C ILE A 193 6.58 -15.40 0.87
N ASN A 194 6.85 -14.61 -0.17
CA ASN A 194 7.52 -13.33 -0.03
C ASN A 194 6.47 -12.22 0.10
N CYS A 195 6.44 -11.56 1.26
CA CYS A 195 5.53 -10.47 1.57
C CYS A 195 6.26 -9.14 1.51
N GLN A 196 5.63 -8.13 0.91
CA GLN A 196 6.08 -6.76 1.06
C GLN A 196 5.64 -6.25 2.44
N PRO A 197 6.53 -5.61 3.22
CA PRO A 197 6.17 -5.06 4.51
C PRO A 197 5.16 -3.92 4.35
N VAL A 198 4.11 -3.94 5.15
CA VAL A 198 3.12 -2.86 5.30
C VAL A 198 3.20 -2.31 6.72
N LEU A 199 2.81 -1.06 6.90
CA LEU A 199 2.79 -0.43 8.22
C LEU A 199 1.42 -0.59 8.84
N LEU A 200 1.39 -0.96 10.11
CA LEU A 200 0.16 -1.20 10.84
C LEU A 200 0.12 -0.35 12.12
N ASP A 201 -1.06 0.13 12.45
CA ASP A 201 -1.32 0.77 13.74
C ASP A 201 -1.50 -0.24 14.88
N SER A 202 -1.91 0.25 16.05
CA SER A 202 -2.17 -0.59 17.22
C SER A 202 -3.38 -1.52 17.08
N GLU A 203 -4.30 -1.22 16.16
CA GLU A 203 -5.49 -2.04 15.83
C GLU A 203 -5.23 -2.97 14.63
N LYS A 204 -4.00 -2.92 14.08
CA LYS A 204 -3.52 -3.67 12.93
C LYS A 204 -4.15 -3.25 11.59
N GLU A 205 -4.65 -2.02 11.54
CA GLU A 205 -5.09 -1.40 10.29
C GLU A 205 -3.90 -0.84 9.51
N GLU A 206 -3.96 -0.94 8.18
CA GLU A 206 -2.87 -0.50 7.31
C GLU A 206 -2.80 1.02 7.24
N ILE A 207 -1.59 1.56 7.48
CA ILE A 207 -1.29 2.99 7.37
C ILE A 207 -0.44 3.24 6.12
N GLU A 208 -0.94 4.09 5.23
CA GLU A 208 -0.13 4.63 4.15
C GLU A 208 0.77 5.75 4.66
N GLN A 209 2.07 5.53 4.69
CA GLN A 209 3.05 6.55 5.03
C GLN A 209 4.13 6.66 3.95
N LYS A 210 4.32 7.87 3.45
CA LYS A 210 5.42 8.21 2.54
C LYS A 210 6.67 8.58 3.35
N ASN A 211 7.84 8.52 2.73
CA ASN A 211 9.12 8.90 3.33
C ASN A 211 9.55 8.00 4.51
N ILE A 212 9.45 6.70 4.31
CA ILE A 212 10.01 5.68 5.21
C ILE A 212 11.18 5.00 4.52
N VAL A 213 12.23 4.77 5.29
CA VAL A 213 13.35 3.90 4.90
C VAL A 213 13.32 2.68 5.79
N MET A 214 13.19 1.51 5.21
CA MET A 214 13.27 0.21 5.88
C MET A 214 14.56 -0.50 5.50
N GLU A 215 15.21 -1.13 6.46
CA GLU A 215 16.41 -1.92 6.18
C GLU A 215 16.07 -3.12 5.28
N LYS A 216 14.91 -3.72 5.50
CA LYS A 216 14.40 -4.86 4.73
C LYS A 216 13.12 -4.48 4.00
N THR A 217 13.07 -4.81 2.71
CA THR A 217 11.93 -4.55 1.83
C THR A 217 11.13 -5.80 1.51
N ASN A 218 11.47 -6.93 2.11
CA ASN A 218 10.83 -8.23 1.91
C ASN A 218 10.87 -9.02 3.21
N ILE A 219 9.76 -9.67 3.54
CA ILE A 219 9.60 -10.59 4.67
C ILE A 219 9.23 -11.95 4.09
N VAL A 220 9.96 -12.98 4.49
CA VAL A 220 9.67 -14.35 4.06
C VAL A 220 8.82 -15.04 5.10
N VAL A 221 7.62 -15.50 4.72
CA VAL A 221 6.72 -16.23 5.58
C VAL A 221 6.67 -17.69 5.14
N ASP A 222 7.03 -18.60 6.04
CA ASP A 222 6.91 -20.03 5.85
C ASP A 222 5.54 -20.48 6.40
N ILE A 223 4.79 -21.19 5.56
CA ILE A 223 3.42 -21.63 5.87
C ILE A 223 3.37 -23.13 5.71
N THR A 224 3.03 -23.82 6.79
CA THR A 224 2.75 -25.25 6.78
C THR A 224 1.26 -25.48 6.82
N VAL A 225 0.75 -26.23 5.84
CA VAL A 225 -0.65 -26.60 5.74
C VAL A 225 -0.80 -28.11 5.65
N GLU A 226 -1.86 -28.61 6.25
CA GLU A 226 -2.31 -29.98 6.13
C GLU A 226 -3.68 -30.05 5.48
N GLN A 227 -3.96 -31.15 4.82
CA GLN A 227 -5.30 -31.42 4.31
C GLN A 227 -6.20 -32.05 5.38
N ILE A 228 -7.48 -31.76 5.24
CA ILE A 228 -8.55 -32.37 6.01
C ILE A 228 -9.36 -33.25 5.07
N LYS A 229 -9.58 -34.51 5.46
CA LYS A 229 -10.47 -35.42 4.73
C LYS A 229 -11.46 -36.05 5.68
N ASN A 230 -12.74 -35.88 5.38
CA ASN A 230 -13.78 -36.62 6.10
C ASN A 230 -13.83 -38.07 5.61
N VAL A 231 -13.58 -39.03 6.49
CA VAL A 231 -13.51 -40.45 6.19
C VAL A 231 -14.53 -41.23 7.02
N LYS A 232 -14.99 -42.37 6.47
CA LYS A 232 -15.90 -43.27 7.18
C LYS A 232 -15.16 -44.08 8.23
N ILE A 233 -15.83 -44.38 9.34
CA ILE A 233 -15.32 -45.28 10.36
C ILE A 233 -15.91 -46.65 10.12
N LEU A 234 -15.02 -47.65 10.01
CA LEU A 234 -15.40 -49.06 9.85
C LEU A 234 -15.18 -49.82 11.16
N PRO A 235 -16.25 -50.25 11.82
CA PRO A 235 -16.14 -51.10 13.00
C PRO A 235 -15.49 -52.44 12.68
N LYS A 236 -14.47 -52.82 13.45
CA LYS A 236 -13.81 -54.11 13.36
C LYS A 236 -14.20 -54.97 14.55
N VAL A 237 -15.24 -55.79 14.38
CA VAL A 237 -15.82 -56.62 15.45
C VAL A 237 -15.73 -58.09 15.09
N THR A 238 -15.26 -58.90 16.04
CA THR A 238 -15.16 -60.36 15.90
C THR A 238 -16.18 -61.05 16.84
N GLY A 239 -16.81 -62.15 16.42
CA GLY A 239 -17.78 -62.88 17.22
C GLY A 239 -19.23 -62.41 17.01
N MET A 240 -19.50 -61.55 15.98
CA MET A 240 -20.84 -61.07 15.67
C MET A 240 -21.88 -62.20 15.49
N GLU A 241 -21.52 -63.26 14.75
CA GLU A 241 -22.42 -64.38 14.49
C GLU A 241 -22.80 -65.20 15.74
N THR A 242 -21.91 -65.19 16.74
CA THR A 242 -22.09 -65.94 17.97
C THR A 242 -22.78 -65.16 19.07
N TYR A 243 -22.35 -63.92 19.26
CA TYR A 243 -22.69 -63.10 20.43
C TYR A 243 -23.61 -61.88 20.14
N ALA A 244 -23.76 -61.51 18.86
CA ALA A 244 -24.57 -60.35 18.44
C ALA A 244 -25.49 -60.72 17.26
N LYS A 245 -26.07 -61.95 17.25
CA LYS A 245 -26.84 -62.41 16.12
C LYS A 245 -28.08 -61.55 15.86
N GLY A 246 -28.18 -61.05 14.63
CA GLY A 246 -29.30 -60.21 14.21
C GLY A 246 -29.14 -58.70 14.61
N LEU A 247 -28.01 -58.33 15.17
CA LEU A 247 -27.67 -56.97 15.44
C LEU A 247 -26.71 -56.42 14.37
N THR A 248 -26.79 -55.13 14.10
CA THR A 248 -25.82 -54.36 13.30
C THR A 248 -24.97 -53.52 14.23
N VAL A 249 -23.71 -53.25 13.85
CA VAL A 249 -22.83 -52.39 14.62
C VAL A 249 -22.59 -51.08 13.87
N THR A 250 -22.79 -49.98 14.57
CA THR A 250 -22.60 -48.65 14.02
C THR A 250 -21.60 -47.87 14.88
N ALA A 251 -20.68 -47.19 14.23
CA ALA A 251 -19.78 -46.26 14.90
C ALA A 251 -20.46 -44.90 15.13
N ILE A 252 -20.24 -44.32 16.29
CA ILE A 252 -20.67 -42.96 16.62
C ILE A 252 -19.45 -42.14 17.05
N PRO A 253 -19.06 -41.12 16.25
CA PRO A 253 -19.64 -40.69 14.97
C PRO A 253 -19.40 -41.70 13.83
N LYS A 254 -20.20 -41.62 12.75
CA LYS A 254 -20.05 -42.51 11.56
C LYS A 254 -18.88 -42.10 10.66
N THR A 255 -18.50 -40.84 10.70
CA THR A 255 -17.38 -40.27 9.95
C THR A 255 -16.55 -39.39 10.87
N MET A 256 -15.33 -39.09 10.44
CA MET A 256 -14.43 -38.22 11.17
C MET A 256 -13.52 -37.46 10.22
N ASP A 257 -12.99 -36.36 10.68
CA ASP A 257 -12.01 -35.58 9.96
C ASP A 257 -10.61 -36.10 10.31
N LEU A 258 -9.86 -36.44 9.27
CA LEU A 258 -8.50 -36.95 9.35
C LEU A 258 -7.59 -35.88 8.75
N TYR A 259 -6.50 -35.57 9.43
CA TYR A 259 -5.50 -34.58 9.08
C TYR A 259 -4.22 -35.27 8.63
N GLY A 260 -3.56 -34.71 7.63
CA GLY A 260 -2.28 -35.21 7.11
C GLY A 260 -1.96 -34.71 5.70
N ASP A 261 -0.91 -35.25 5.12
CA ASP A 261 -0.50 -34.94 3.76
C ASP A 261 -1.53 -35.41 2.72
N LYS A 262 -1.69 -34.62 1.67
CA LYS A 262 -2.64 -34.85 0.58
C LYS A 262 -2.53 -36.28 0.00
N GLU A 263 -1.31 -36.70 -0.34
CA GLU A 263 -1.06 -37.98 -1.01
C GLU A 263 -1.47 -39.16 -0.11
N LEU A 264 -1.23 -39.06 1.20
CA LEU A 264 -1.66 -40.05 2.19
C LEU A 264 -3.17 -40.06 2.33
N LEU A 265 -3.80 -38.90 2.49
CA LEU A 265 -5.24 -38.78 2.67
C LEU A 265 -6.02 -39.25 1.43
N ASP A 266 -5.52 -38.96 0.21
CA ASP A 266 -6.17 -39.39 -1.02
C ASP A 266 -6.30 -40.90 -1.13
N ALA A 267 -5.34 -41.65 -0.59
CA ALA A 267 -5.34 -43.11 -0.56
C ALA A 267 -6.28 -43.72 0.51
N ILE A 268 -6.67 -42.93 1.52
CA ILE A 268 -7.49 -43.40 2.64
C ILE A 268 -8.99 -43.22 2.33
N THR A 269 -9.75 -44.26 2.27
CA THR A 269 -11.21 -44.22 2.06
C THR A 269 -12.01 -44.41 3.35
N ALA A 270 -11.42 -45.07 4.35
CA ALA A 270 -12.04 -45.32 5.64
C ALA A 270 -10.96 -45.59 6.70
N VAL A 271 -11.34 -45.44 7.97
CA VAL A 271 -10.49 -45.75 9.13
C VAL A 271 -11.15 -46.88 9.90
N GLU A 272 -10.38 -47.95 10.22
CA GLU A 272 -10.86 -49.03 11.04
C GLU A 272 -10.74 -48.72 12.53
N THR A 273 -11.63 -49.32 13.33
CA THR A 273 -11.44 -49.37 14.77
C THR A 273 -10.40 -50.44 15.15
N THR A 274 -9.81 -50.33 16.33
CA THR A 274 -9.11 -51.49 16.91
C THR A 274 -10.10 -52.67 17.03
N ALA A 275 -9.61 -53.89 17.01
CA ALA A 275 -10.48 -55.06 16.99
C ALA A 275 -11.25 -55.24 18.34
N LEU A 276 -12.56 -55.21 18.28
CA LEU A 276 -13.44 -55.57 19.40
C LEU A 276 -13.75 -57.07 19.30
N VAL A 277 -13.32 -57.85 20.29
CA VAL A 277 -13.63 -59.28 20.38
C VAL A 277 -14.76 -59.52 21.39
N LEU A 278 -15.92 -59.87 20.88
CA LEU A 278 -17.07 -60.21 21.74
C LEU A 278 -16.84 -61.53 22.42
N GLN A 279 -17.04 -61.59 23.75
CA GLN A 279 -16.88 -62.79 24.60
C GLN A 279 -18.17 -63.19 25.29
N SER A 280 -19.22 -62.42 25.20
CA SER A 280 -20.55 -62.63 25.76
C SER A 280 -21.62 -62.02 24.87
N ALA A 281 -22.87 -62.46 25.07
CA ALA A 281 -24.00 -61.94 24.31
C ALA A 281 -24.17 -60.46 24.48
N VAL A 282 -24.43 -59.75 23.38
CA VAL A 282 -24.62 -58.30 23.29
C VAL A 282 -26.11 -58.02 23.13
N SER A 283 -26.61 -57.04 23.84
CA SER A 283 -27.99 -56.57 23.79
C SER A 283 -28.18 -55.39 22.81
N ASP A 284 -29.42 -55.25 22.34
CA ASP A 284 -29.81 -54.09 21.56
C ASP A 284 -29.58 -52.79 22.35
N GLY A 285 -28.99 -51.80 21.73
CA GLY A 285 -28.60 -50.52 22.35
C GLY A 285 -27.32 -50.56 23.20
N GLN A 286 -26.60 -51.71 23.23
CA GLN A 286 -25.35 -51.79 24.01
C GLN A 286 -24.22 -51.01 23.33
N GLU A 287 -23.51 -50.23 24.13
CA GLU A 287 -22.38 -49.37 23.67
C GLU A 287 -21.03 -49.91 24.15
N PHE A 288 -20.03 -49.80 23.29
CA PHE A 288 -18.62 -50.10 23.62
C PHE A 288 -17.75 -48.92 23.21
N GLU A 289 -16.89 -48.49 24.10
CA GLU A 289 -15.86 -47.47 23.78
C GLU A 289 -14.65 -48.17 23.18
N ILE A 290 -14.17 -47.70 22.03
CA ILE A 290 -13.07 -48.29 21.30
C ILE A 290 -12.19 -47.22 20.66
N SER A 291 -10.90 -47.52 20.48
CA SER A 291 -9.97 -46.65 19.81
C SER A 291 -9.97 -46.87 18.30
N LEU A 292 -9.61 -45.83 17.57
CA LEU A 292 -9.39 -45.87 16.12
C LEU A 292 -7.97 -46.33 15.81
N GLN A 293 -7.82 -47.05 14.72
CA GLN A 293 -6.52 -47.43 14.18
C GLN A 293 -6.15 -46.43 13.08
N LEU A 294 -5.53 -45.31 13.49
CA LEU A 294 -5.14 -44.26 12.54
C LEU A 294 -4.03 -44.77 11.62
N PRO A 295 -4.12 -44.51 10.31
CA PRO A 295 -3.03 -44.78 9.38
C PRO A 295 -1.78 -43.95 9.74
N ALA A 296 -0.59 -44.50 9.45
CA ALA A 296 0.67 -43.82 9.74
C ALA A 296 0.76 -42.48 8.95
N GLY A 297 1.23 -41.42 9.61
CA GLY A 297 1.32 -40.11 9.04
C GLY A 297 0.01 -39.31 9.04
N THR A 298 -1.03 -39.81 9.72
CA THR A 298 -2.29 -39.09 9.91
C THR A 298 -2.61 -38.91 11.38
N HIS A 299 -3.37 -37.88 11.69
CA HIS A 299 -3.80 -37.59 13.06
C HIS A 299 -5.20 -36.96 13.10
N LEU A 300 -5.74 -36.84 14.30
CA LEU A 300 -6.98 -36.13 14.57
C LEU A 300 -6.70 -34.65 14.90
N LYS A 301 -7.73 -33.83 14.90
CA LYS A 301 -7.64 -32.46 15.38
C LYS A 301 -7.03 -32.44 16.80
N ALA A 302 -6.16 -31.46 17.05
CA ALA A 302 -5.57 -31.26 18.37
C ALA A 302 -6.68 -31.25 19.47
N ASN A 303 -6.46 -31.99 20.57
CA ASN A 303 -7.40 -32.20 21.67
C ASN A 303 -8.61 -33.13 21.38
N MET A 304 -8.64 -33.86 20.27
CA MET A 304 -9.64 -34.87 20.02
C MET A 304 -9.14 -36.22 20.53
N GLU A 305 -9.93 -36.86 21.38
CA GLU A 305 -9.56 -38.20 21.85
C GLU A 305 -9.68 -39.25 20.72
N ASN A 306 -8.72 -40.18 20.67
CA ASN A 306 -8.73 -41.28 19.70
C ASN A 306 -9.69 -42.40 20.13
N LYS A 307 -10.92 -42.03 20.56
CA LYS A 307 -11.93 -42.95 21.04
C LYS A 307 -13.29 -42.63 20.44
N ILE A 308 -14.03 -43.68 20.11
CA ILE A 308 -15.39 -43.57 19.61
C ILE A 308 -16.28 -44.62 20.30
N LYS A 309 -17.56 -44.50 20.12
CA LYS A 309 -18.53 -45.50 20.59
C LYS A 309 -18.99 -46.40 19.44
N LEU A 310 -19.07 -47.69 19.70
CA LEU A 310 -19.75 -48.63 18.85
C LEU A 310 -21.08 -48.99 19.49
N ILE A 311 -22.18 -48.84 18.76
CA ILE A 311 -23.53 -49.18 19.19
C ILE A 311 -24.02 -50.36 18.39
N PHE A 312 -24.63 -51.32 19.11
CA PHE A 312 -25.23 -52.49 18.53
C PHE A 312 -26.76 -52.30 18.47
N GLU A 313 -27.32 -52.29 17.28
CA GLU A 313 -28.74 -52.00 17.04
C GLU A 313 -29.36 -53.10 16.16
N LYS A 314 -30.69 -53.26 16.33
CA LYS A 314 -31.46 -54.28 15.60
C LYS A 314 -31.80 -53.84 14.19
#